data_501fa75d071cd1657a119ca01b4a941d
#
_entry.id   501fa75d071cd1657a119ca01b4a941d
#
_cell.length_a   1.000
_cell.length_b   1.000
_cell.length_c   1.000
_cell.angle_alpha   90.00
_cell.angle_beta   90.00
_cell.angle_gamma   90.00
#
_symmetry.space_group_name_H-M   'P 1'
#
loop_
_entity.id
_entity.type
_entity.pdbx_description
1 polymer ?
#
loop_
_entity_poly.entity_id
_entity_poly.type
_entity_poly.pdbx_seq_one_letter_code
_entity_poly.pdbx_strand_id
1 'polypeptide(L)'
;MKKAKVKFIIMLTMMILSLGITFKVMALQSPNLMLSGSENVITDNNAILHATLYNAQAEGINVKAFKWTIYKGKISNNVVVKSIEKVNTAAGNKIEIECNVNKDMGIKLEPNTEYWYEIVTIADKDLNMQLFSQSHYFTTLAEGQGT
;
A
#
# COMPACT_ATOMS: atom_id res chain seq x y z
N MET A 1 31.82 44.76 15.85
CA MET A 1 31.17 44.47 14.58
C MET A 1 31.38 43.05 14.05
N LYS A 2 32.55 42.44 14.17
CA LYS A 2 32.81 41.06 13.69
C LYS A 2 31.98 39.96 14.41
N LYS A 3 31.78 40.08 15.75
CA LYS A 3 30.98 39.07 16.51
C LYS A 3 29.50 39.02 16.17
N ALA A 4 28.89 40.15 15.77
CA ALA A 4 27.47 40.18 15.40
C ALA A 4 27.24 39.54 14.03
N LYS A 5 28.17 39.71 13.07
CA LYS A 5 28.06 39.10 11.73
C LYS A 5 28.19 37.57 11.79
N VAL A 6 29.06 37.04 12.65
CA VAL A 6 29.22 35.60 12.83
C VAL A 6 28.00 34.96 13.47
N LYS A 7 27.38 35.60 14.47
CA LYS A 7 26.10 35.12 15.07
C LYS A 7 24.95 35.10 14.07
N PHE A 8 24.86 36.11 13.20
CA PHE A 8 23.82 36.18 12.17
C PHE A 8 24.00 35.08 11.13
N ILE A 9 25.21 34.79 10.69
CA ILE A 9 25.53 33.71 9.74
C ILE A 9 25.19 32.34 10.35
N ILE A 10 25.55 32.09 11.61
CA ILE A 10 25.21 30.83 12.29
C ILE A 10 23.72 30.67 12.46
N MET A 11 22.98 31.73 12.78
CA MET A 11 21.52 31.70 12.90
C MET A 11 20.83 31.45 11.56
N LEU A 12 21.34 32.04 10.48
CA LEU A 12 20.85 31.81 9.13
C LEU A 12 21.13 30.39 8.64
N THR A 13 22.29 29.83 8.96
CA THR A 13 22.65 28.45 8.59
C THR A 13 21.81 27.44 9.36
N MET A 14 21.53 27.66 10.66
CA MET A 14 20.60 26.83 11.43
C MET A 14 19.16 26.93 10.91
N MET A 15 18.72 28.09 10.44
CA MET A 15 17.37 28.27 9.88
C MET A 15 17.22 27.54 8.54
N ILE A 16 18.27 27.48 7.72
CA ILE A 16 18.29 26.74 6.46
C ILE A 16 18.33 25.22 6.72
N LEU A 17 19.06 24.77 7.74
CA LEU A 17 19.08 23.36 8.16
C LEU A 17 17.74 22.90 8.76
N SER A 18 17.02 23.76 9.49
CA SER A 18 15.71 23.43 10.04
C SER A 18 14.61 23.40 8.98
N LEU A 19 14.73 24.19 7.91
CA LEU A 19 13.84 24.14 6.74
C LEU A 19 14.11 22.94 5.85
N GLY A 20 15.33 22.38 5.86
CA GLY A 20 15.71 21.20 5.07
C GLY A 20 15.18 19.87 5.62
N ILE A 21 14.75 19.82 6.89
CA ILE A 21 14.28 18.57 7.54
C ILE A 21 12.78 18.32 7.33
N THR A 22 12.02 19.27 6.83
CA THR A 22 10.58 19.14 6.62
C THR A 22 10.14 18.94 5.18
N PHE A 23 11.03 18.77 4.22
CA PHE A 23 10.67 18.15 2.96
C PHE A 23 10.58 16.62 3.18
N LYS A 24 9.53 16.16 3.86
CA LYS A 24 8.91 14.91 3.46
C LYS A 24 8.69 15.09 1.97
N VAL A 25 9.45 14.37 1.17
CA VAL A 25 9.12 14.16 -0.24
C VAL A 25 7.70 13.61 -0.21
N MET A 26 6.72 14.48 -0.41
CA MET A 26 5.39 14.02 -0.77
C MET A 26 5.64 13.24 -2.05
N ALA A 27 5.44 11.94 -1.97
CA ALA A 27 5.48 11.08 -3.13
C ALA A 27 4.69 11.81 -4.21
N LEU A 28 5.31 12.08 -5.36
CA LEU A 28 4.63 12.66 -6.50
C LEU A 28 3.57 11.65 -6.90
N GLN A 29 2.37 11.79 -6.37
CA GLN A 29 1.23 11.03 -6.84
C GLN A 29 0.99 11.50 -8.25
N SER A 30 1.32 10.67 -9.23
CA SER A 30 0.86 10.94 -10.58
C SER A 30 -0.67 10.99 -10.57
N PRO A 31 -1.28 12.10 -10.97
CA PRO A 31 -2.73 12.28 -10.88
C PRO A 31 -3.51 11.27 -11.74
N ASN A 32 -2.84 10.60 -12.67
CA ASN A 32 -3.45 9.65 -13.60
C ASN A 32 -3.29 8.19 -13.15
N LEU A 33 -2.43 7.91 -12.18
CA LEU A 33 -2.23 6.56 -11.67
C LEU A 33 -3.38 6.20 -10.72
N MET A 34 -4.03 5.08 -10.95
CA MET A 34 -5.19 4.65 -10.16
C MET A 34 -5.05 3.18 -9.77
N LEU A 35 -5.13 2.91 -8.48
CA LEU A 35 -5.21 1.55 -7.93
C LEU A 35 -6.65 1.28 -7.50
N SER A 36 -7.22 0.19 -7.99
CA SER A 36 -8.54 -0.30 -7.62
C SER A 36 -8.42 -1.69 -7.02
N GLY A 37 -9.11 -1.94 -5.92
CA GLY A 37 -9.23 -3.26 -5.31
C GLY A 37 -10.66 -3.77 -5.35
N SER A 38 -10.82 -5.09 -5.30
CA SER A 38 -12.13 -5.76 -5.19
C SER A 38 -11.97 -7.17 -4.62
N GLU A 39 -13.07 -7.74 -4.16
CA GLU A 39 -13.18 -9.12 -3.72
C GLU A 39 -13.97 -9.90 -4.76
N ASN A 40 -13.44 -11.04 -5.25
CA ASN A 40 -14.15 -11.87 -6.23
C ASN A 40 -14.88 -13.02 -5.58
N VAL A 41 -14.27 -13.64 -4.59
CA VAL A 41 -14.81 -14.80 -3.91
C VAL A 41 -14.59 -14.62 -2.41
N ILE A 42 -15.68 -14.72 -1.64
CA ILE A 42 -15.62 -14.76 -0.19
C ILE A 42 -16.31 -16.04 0.26
N THR A 43 -15.62 -16.82 1.08
CA THR A 43 -16.16 -18.02 1.74
C THR A 43 -16.17 -17.82 3.25
N ASP A 44 -16.49 -18.87 3.98
CA ASP A 44 -16.41 -18.86 5.45
C ASP A 44 -14.97 -18.76 5.99
N ASN A 45 -13.97 -19.16 5.22
CA ASN A 45 -12.58 -19.23 5.69
C ASN A 45 -11.54 -18.73 4.68
N ASN A 46 -11.96 -18.21 3.53
CA ASN A 46 -11.07 -17.69 2.48
C ASN A 46 -11.64 -16.45 1.80
N ALA A 47 -10.77 -15.70 1.16
CA ALA A 47 -11.13 -14.64 0.22
C ALA A 47 -10.16 -14.64 -0.96
N ILE A 48 -10.65 -14.32 -2.16
CA ILE A 48 -9.83 -14.04 -3.33
C ILE A 48 -9.93 -12.54 -3.60
N LEU A 49 -8.83 -11.85 -3.41
CA LEU A 49 -8.70 -10.40 -3.50
C LEU A 49 -8.05 -10.05 -4.83
N HIS A 50 -8.57 -9.03 -5.49
CA HIS A 50 -8.04 -8.50 -6.74
C HIS A 50 -7.54 -7.08 -6.59
N ALA A 51 -6.52 -6.72 -7.36
CA ALA A 51 -6.14 -5.35 -7.57
C ALA A 51 -5.87 -5.09 -9.05
N THR A 52 -6.24 -3.91 -9.50
CA THR A 52 -5.93 -3.41 -10.83
C THR A 52 -5.25 -2.06 -10.69
N LEU A 53 -4.05 -1.94 -11.24
CA LEU A 53 -3.34 -0.69 -11.36
C LEU A 53 -3.44 -0.19 -12.81
N TYR A 54 -3.91 1.03 -12.97
CA TYR A 54 -4.07 1.69 -14.27
C TYR A 54 -2.98 2.73 -14.49
N ASN A 55 -2.62 2.94 -15.76
CA ASN A 55 -1.73 3.99 -16.24
C ASN A 55 -0.26 3.87 -15.80
N ALA A 56 0.18 2.72 -15.26
CA ALA A 56 1.57 2.55 -14.82
C ALA A 56 2.59 2.82 -15.93
N GLN A 57 2.37 2.28 -17.12
CA GLN A 57 3.27 2.50 -18.27
C GLN A 57 3.22 3.95 -18.77
N ALA A 58 2.04 4.55 -18.86
CA ALA A 58 1.88 5.94 -19.29
C ALA A 58 2.61 6.92 -18.36
N GLU A 59 2.68 6.60 -17.08
CA GLU A 59 3.37 7.39 -16.05
C GLU A 59 4.86 6.97 -15.88
N GLY A 60 5.35 6.06 -16.71
CA GLY A 60 6.74 5.60 -16.65
C GLY A 60 7.10 4.79 -15.39
N ILE A 61 6.11 4.19 -14.75
CA ILE A 61 6.29 3.49 -13.48
C ILE A 61 6.51 2.01 -13.73
N ASN A 62 7.64 1.50 -13.23
CA ASN A 62 7.96 0.09 -13.26
C ASN A 62 7.58 -0.55 -11.91
N VAL A 63 6.47 -1.27 -11.90
CA VAL A 63 5.96 -1.95 -10.71
C VAL A 63 6.69 -3.27 -10.50
N LYS A 64 7.33 -3.44 -9.34
CA LYS A 64 8.08 -4.65 -8.97
C LYS A 64 7.22 -5.65 -8.22
N ALA A 65 6.38 -5.17 -7.32
CA ALA A 65 5.58 -6.02 -6.47
C ALA A 65 4.33 -5.28 -5.95
N PHE A 66 3.43 -6.06 -5.38
CA PHE A 66 2.31 -5.58 -4.60
C PHE A 66 2.36 -6.21 -3.20
N LYS A 67 2.31 -5.37 -2.18
CA LYS A 67 2.22 -5.80 -0.79
C LYS A 67 0.75 -5.83 -0.39
N TRP A 68 0.31 -6.98 0.09
CA TRP A 68 -1.02 -7.21 0.63
C TRP A 68 -0.92 -7.37 2.14
N THR A 69 -1.75 -6.67 2.87
CA THR A 69 -1.85 -6.82 4.33
C THR A 69 -3.31 -7.00 4.70
N ILE A 70 -3.62 -8.07 5.44
CA ILE A 70 -4.96 -8.34 5.97
C ILE A 70 -4.99 -8.02 7.46
N TYR A 71 -6.06 -7.37 7.87
CA TYR A 71 -6.34 -6.98 9.23
C TYR A 71 -7.70 -7.54 9.66
N LYS A 72 -7.81 -7.98 10.90
CA LYS A 72 -9.07 -8.37 11.54
C LYS A 72 -9.63 -7.19 12.32
N GLY A 73 -10.94 -6.96 12.21
CA GLY A 73 -11.66 -5.89 12.91
C GLY A 73 -11.68 -4.57 12.17
N LYS A 74 -12.11 -3.51 12.84
CA LYS A 74 -12.25 -2.16 12.27
C LYS A 74 -10.92 -1.41 12.28
N ILE A 75 -10.76 -0.42 11.38
CA ILE A 75 -9.53 0.39 11.28
C ILE A 75 -9.11 1.00 12.63
N SER A 76 -10.06 1.40 13.46
CA SER A 76 -9.78 2.00 14.77
C SER A 76 -9.26 1.03 15.84
N ASN A 77 -9.45 -0.28 15.61
CA ASN A 77 -9.06 -1.33 16.57
C ASN A 77 -8.74 -2.62 15.80
N ASN A 78 -7.74 -2.56 14.93
CA ASN A 78 -7.36 -3.65 14.05
C ASN A 78 -6.18 -4.47 14.59
N VAL A 79 -6.13 -5.71 14.17
CA VAL A 79 -4.98 -6.58 14.38
C VAL A 79 -4.50 -7.07 13.01
N VAL A 80 -3.22 -6.89 12.73
CA VAL A 80 -2.59 -7.46 11.53
C VAL A 80 -2.64 -8.97 11.61
N VAL A 81 -3.31 -9.60 10.65
CA VAL A 81 -3.37 -11.05 10.54
C VAL A 81 -2.18 -11.58 9.76
N LYS A 82 -1.95 -11.00 8.57
CA LYS A 82 -0.85 -11.40 7.68
C LYS A 82 -0.50 -10.30 6.70
N SER A 83 0.77 -10.25 6.34
CA SER A 83 1.27 -9.43 5.24
C SER A 83 2.15 -10.28 4.33
N ILE A 84 1.99 -10.11 3.02
CA ILE A 84 2.84 -10.74 2.00
C ILE A 84 3.16 -9.74 0.90
N GLU A 85 4.24 -10.02 0.17
CA GLU A 85 4.63 -9.32 -1.04
C GLU A 85 4.56 -10.29 -2.22
N LYS A 86 3.84 -9.93 -3.27
CA LYS A 86 3.76 -10.70 -4.52
C LYS A 86 4.50 -9.95 -5.60
N VAL A 87 5.50 -10.60 -6.18
CA VAL A 87 6.26 -10.07 -7.32
C VAL A 87 5.32 -9.85 -8.49
N ASN A 88 5.43 -8.68 -9.11
CA ASN A 88 4.73 -8.38 -10.34
C ASN A 88 5.57 -8.81 -11.54
N THR A 89 4.96 -9.57 -12.45
CA THR A 89 5.56 -9.98 -13.73
C THR A 89 4.84 -9.36 -14.93
N ALA A 90 3.75 -8.65 -14.69
CA ALA A 90 2.97 -7.99 -15.72
C ALA A 90 3.51 -6.59 -16.03
N ALA A 91 3.39 -6.16 -17.26
CA ALA A 91 3.72 -4.81 -17.73
C ALA A 91 2.55 -4.24 -18.53
N GLY A 92 2.51 -2.91 -18.65
CA GLY A 92 1.51 -2.23 -19.46
C GLY A 92 0.75 -1.16 -18.67
N ASN A 93 -0.28 -0.60 -19.30
CA ASN A 93 -1.12 0.43 -18.69
C ASN A 93 -2.14 -0.13 -17.69
N LYS A 94 -2.44 -1.43 -17.79
CA LYS A 94 -3.35 -2.13 -16.88
C LYS A 94 -2.63 -3.36 -16.34
N ILE A 95 -2.39 -3.37 -15.04
CA ILE A 95 -1.76 -4.48 -14.32
C ILE A 95 -2.79 -5.06 -13.36
N GLU A 96 -3.13 -6.33 -13.57
CA GLU A 96 -4.09 -7.05 -12.73
C GLU A 96 -3.35 -8.11 -11.91
N ILE A 97 -3.65 -8.15 -10.62
CA ILE A 97 -3.10 -9.14 -9.71
C ILE A 97 -4.18 -9.69 -8.78
N GLU A 98 -3.96 -10.93 -8.36
CA GLU A 98 -4.83 -11.66 -7.46
C GLU A 98 -4.05 -12.12 -6.23
N CYS A 99 -4.71 -12.14 -5.08
CA CYS A 99 -4.23 -12.74 -3.86
C CYS A 99 -5.29 -13.68 -3.28
N ASN A 100 -5.03 -14.97 -3.30
CA ASN A 100 -5.83 -15.96 -2.61
C ASN A 100 -5.31 -16.10 -1.18
N VAL A 101 -6.13 -15.75 -0.19
CA VAL A 101 -5.71 -15.67 1.21
C VAL A 101 -5.21 -17.01 1.74
N ASN A 102 -5.93 -18.10 1.47
CA ASN A 102 -5.50 -19.43 1.92
C ASN A 102 -4.22 -19.87 1.22
N LYS A 103 -4.19 -19.75 -0.11
CA LYS A 103 -3.09 -20.29 -0.93
C LYS A 103 -1.82 -19.43 -0.83
N ASP A 104 -1.97 -18.12 -0.98
CA ASP A 104 -0.82 -17.23 -1.09
C ASP A 104 -0.31 -16.77 0.27
N MET A 105 -1.21 -16.54 1.24
CA MET A 105 -0.84 -16.10 2.58
C MET A 105 -0.66 -17.26 3.57
N GLY A 106 -1.16 -18.46 3.25
CA GLY A 106 -1.07 -19.64 4.10
C GLY A 106 -1.88 -19.55 5.39
N ILE A 107 -2.98 -18.77 5.38
CA ILE A 107 -3.86 -18.60 6.55
C ILE A 107 -5.29 -18.96 6.20
N LYS A 108 -6.06 -19.35 7.22
CA LYS A 108 -7.52 -19.47 7.16
C LYS A 108 -8.16 -18.31 7.92
N LEU A 109 -9.16 -17.71 7.31
CA LEU A 109 -9.97 -16.67 7.95
C LEU A 109 -10.99 -17.34 8.90
N GLU A 110 -11.47 -16.59 9.88
CA GLU A 110 -12.54 -17.03 10.75
C GLU A 110 -13.91 -16.77 10.12
N PRO A 111 -14.90 -17.67 10.25
CA PRO A 111 -16.24 -17.44 9.73
C PRO A 111 -16.93 -16.24 10.36
N ASN A 112 -17.87 -15.63 9.61
CA ASN A 112 -18.71 -14.53 10.05
C ASN A 112 -17.92 -13.38 10.72
N THR A 113 -16.75 -13.08 10.17
CA THR A 113 -15.79 -12.14 10.76
C THR A 113 -15.47 -11.00 9.79
N GLU A 114 -15.45 -9.77 10.30
CA GLU A 114 -15.10 -8.58 9.55
C GLU A 114 -13.57 -8.45 9.42
N TYR A 115 -13.12 -8.25 8.20
CA TYR A 115 -11.74 -8.00 7.83
C TYR A 115 -11.65 -6.76 6.97
N TRP A 116 -10.47 -6.20 6.88
CA TRP A 116 -10.10 -5.29 5.82
C TRP A 116 -8.70 -5.62 5.32
N TYR A 117 -8.39 -5.21 4.12
CA TYR A 117 -7.07 -5.37 3.56
C TYR A 117 -6.56 -4.09 2.95
N GLU A 118 -5.25 -3.96 2.94
CA GLU A 118 -4.52 -2.88 2.31
C GLU A 118 -3.66 -3.46 1.19
N ILE A 119 -3.64 -2.76 0.06
CA ILE A 119 -2.76 -3.06 -1.06
C ILE A 119 -1.81 -1.88 -1.22
N VAL A 120 -0.52 -2.16 -1.26
CA VAL A 120 0.52 -1.16 -1.50
C VAL A 120 1.31 -1.57 -2.74
N THR A 121 1.43 -0.66 -3.71
CA THR A 121 2.25 -0.84 -4.90
C THR A 121 3.70 -0.53 -4.59
N ILE A 122 4.63 -1.42 -4.96
CA ILE A 122 6.07 -1.25 -4.81
C ILE A 122 6.68 -1.06 -6.19
N ALA A 123 7.27 0.10 -6.45
CA ALA A 123 7.95 0.42 -7.69
C ALA A 123 9.46 0.17 -7.61
N ASP A 124 10.17 0.40 -8.72
CA ASP A 124 11.62 0.22 -8.79
C ASP A 124 12.38 1.10 -7.80
N LYS A 125 13.59 0.65 -7.43
CA LYS A 125 14.41 1.19 -6.34
C LYS A 125 14.67 2.69 -6.39
N ASP A 126 14.71 3.28 -7.58
CA ASP A 126 15.01 4.71 -7.75
C ASP A 126 13.87 5.64 -7.32
N LEU A 127 12.68 5.11 -7.13
CA LEU A 127 11.53 5.91 -6.71
C LEU A 127 11.19 5.75 -5.23
N ASN A 128 11.64 4.71 -4.54
CA ASN A 128 11.41 4.43 -3.10
C ASN A 128 9.96 4.75 -2.66
N MET A 129 9.01 4.64 -3.60
CA MET A 129 7.67 5.15 -3.46
C MET A 129 6.72 3.99 -3.23
N GLN A 130 6.15 3.96 -2.05
CA GLN A 130 4.84 3.34 -1.86
C GLN A 130 3.84 4.17 -2.66
N LEU A 131 3.65 3.81 -3.94
CA LEU A 131 2.98 4.69 -4.89
C LEU A 131 1.49 4.81 -4.62
N PHE A 132 0.85 3.76 -4.09
CA PHE A 132 -0.57 3.77 -3.76
C PHE A 132 -0.87 2.74 -2.70
N SER A 133 -1.69 3.13 -1.75
CA SER A 133 -2.40 2.19 -0.88
C SER A 133 -3.89 2.36 -1.08
N GLN A 134 -4.60 1.26 -1.10
CA GLN A 134 -6.05 1.23 -1.07
C GLN A 134 -6.52 0.21 -0.05
N SER A 135 -7.57 0.56 0.69
CA SER A 135 -8.12 -0.29 1.73
C SER A 135 -9.56 -0.66 1.40
N HIS A 136 -9.90 -1.93 1.58
CA HIS A 136 -11.22 -2.47 1.36
C HIS A 136 -11.66 -3.34 2.54
N TYR A 137 -12.96 -3.34 2.79
CA TYR A 137 -13.58 -4.17 3.84
C TYR A 137 -14.32 -5.33 3.23
N PHE A 138 -14.31 -6.47 3.91
CA PHE A 138 -15.16 -7.60 3.60
C PHE A 138 -15.52 -8.37 4.87
N THR A 139 -16.58 -9.17 4.80
CA THR A 139 -16.99 -10.07 5.88
C THR A 139 -17.03 -11.47 5.34
N THR A 140 -16.39 -12.42 6.02
CA THR A 140 -16.46 -13.85 5.69
C THR A 140 -17.87 -14.38 5.90
N LEU A 141 -18.25 -15.39 5.13
CA LEU A 141 -19.53 -16.04 5.26
C LEU A 141 -19.65 -16.83 6.58
N ALA A 142 -20.85 -17.24 6.92
CA ALA A 142 -21.08 -18.13 8.05
C ALA A 142 -20.45 -19.52 7.77
N GLU A 143 -20.12 -20.25 8.82
CA GLU A 143 -19.47 -21.57 8.74
C GLU A 143 -20.22 -22.51 7.79
N GLY A 144 -19.48 -23.16 6.89
CA GLY A 144 -19.99 -24.07 5.87
C GLY A 144 -20.62 -23.42 4.64
N GLN A 145 -20.53 -22.08 4.52
CA GLN A 145 -21.01 -21.36 3.34
C GLN A 145 -19.87 -21.03 2.38
N GLY A 146 -20.16 -21.07 1.07
CA GLY A 146 -19.21 -20.69 0.03
C GLY A 146 -18.12 -21.71 -0.27
N THR A 147 -18.34 -23.00 0.05
CA THR A 147 -17.46 -24.13 -0.31
C THR A 147 -17.71 -24.62 -1.72
#